data_2ce9cacde4dd245a51715e3088b6005f
#
_entry.id   2ce9cacde4dd245a51715e3088b6005f
#
_cell.length_a   1.000
_cell.length_b   1.000
_cell.length_c   1.000
_cell.angle_alpha   90.00
_cell.angle_beta   90.00
_cell.angle_gamma   90.00
#
_symmetry.space_group_name_H-M   'P 1'
#
loop_
_entity.id
_entity.type
_entity.pdbx_description
1 polymer ?
#
loop_
_entity_poly.entity_id
_entity_poly.type
_entity_poly.pdbx_seq_one_letter_code
_entity_poly.pdbx_strand_id
1 'polypeptide(L)'
;MLSHATFWAPPVWLLILLTGIGAAQSRALEHDMLASHNAVRARVGVAPLTWSDRLTARAQDWADTLLARRKFDHRPNSHYGENLFEIAGASASPAQVVEAWAAESRNYDYKSTHCRGVCGHYTQIVWGGTKEVGCAVARGGGLEIWVCNYDPPGNWAGQRPY
;
A
#
# COMPACT_ATOMS: atom_id res chain seq x y z
N MET A 1 9.87 -36.90 47.53
CA MET A 1 9.84 -37.13 46.05
C MET A 1 9.75 -35.77 45.39
N LEU A 2 10.88 -35.24 44.85
CA LEU A 2 10.94 -33.94 44.19
C LEU A 2 10.86 -34.21 42.70
N SER A 3 9.78 -33.72 42.04
CA SER A 3 9.57 -33.83 40.62
C SER A 3 10.35 -32.70 39.91
N HIS A 4 11.34 -33.05 39.12
CA HIS A 4 12.06 -32.11 38.28
C HIS A 4 11.26 -31.87 36.99
N ALA A 5 10.65 -30.68 36.84
CA ALA A 5 10.08 -30.23 35.58
C ALA A 5 11.23 -29.76 34.64
N THR A 6 11.49 -30.55 33.63
CA THR A 6 12.43 -30.15 32.54
C THR A 6 11.75 -29.15 31.61
N PHE A 7 12.16 -27.87 31.68
CA PHE A 7 11.80 -26.86 30.71
C PHE A 7 12.55 -27.14 29.41
N TRP A 8 11.82 -27.54 28.39
CA TRP A 8 12.32 -27.62 27.02
C TRP A 8 12.25 -26.24 26.38
N ALA A 9 13.39 -25.57 26.25
CA ALA A 9 13.50 -24.36 25.44
C ALA A 9 13.55 -24.77 23.97
N PRO A 10 12.76 -24.14 23.07
CA PRO A 10 12.83 -24.45 21.65
C PRO A 10 14.22 -24.08 21.10
N PRO A 11 14.77 -24.85 20.14
CA PRO A 11 16.10 -24.59 19.61
C PRO A 11 16.14 -23.21 18.90
N VAL A 12 17.19 -22.44 19.18
CA VAL A 12 17.45 -21.09 18.65
C VAL A 12 17.39 -21.03 17.11
N TRP A 13 17.61 -22.13 16.42
CA TRP A 13 17.52 -22.28 14.97
C TRP A 13 16.13 -22.01 14.37
N LEU A 14 15.05 -22.26 15.13
CA LEU A 14 13.68 -22.06 14.65
C LEU A 14 13.33 -20.57 14.55
N LEU A 15 13.91 -19.72 15.43
CA LEU A 15 13.70 -18.28 15.43
C LEU A 15 14.37 -17.56 14.24
N ILE A 16 15.55 -18.07 13.81
CA ILE A 16 16.29 -17.46 12.67
C ILE A 16 15.56 -17.69 11.33
N LEU A 17 14.92 -18.85 11.16
CA LEU A 17 14.16 -19.15 9.94
C LEU A 17 12.90 -18.27 9.80
N LEU A 18 12.21 -17.98 10.89
CA LEU A 18 11.00 -17.16 10.87
C LEU A 18 11.28 -15.68 10.52
N THR A 19 12.41 -15.13 10.97
CA THR A 19 12.80 -13.75 10.65
C THR A 19 13.20 -13.58 9.18
N GLY A 20 13.79 -14.59 8.57
CA GLY A 20 14.19 -14.57 7.15
C GLY A 20 13.01 -14.58 6.19
N ILE A 21 11.95 -15.32 6.48
CA ILE A 21 10.74 -15.40 5.63
C ILE A 21 10.00 -14.05 5.63
N GLY A 22 9.81 -13.42 6.78
CA GLY A 22 9.13 -12.13 6.88
C GLY A 22 9.85 -11.02 6.10
N ALA A 23 11.17 -10.96 6.18
CA ALA A 23 11.97 -9.98 5.45
C ALA A 23 11.93 -10.18 3.92
N ALA A 24 11.92 -11.43 3.46
CA ALA A 24 11.80 -11.74 2.03
C ALA A 24 10.42 -11.34 1.47
N GLN A 25 9.34 -11.60 2.21
CA GLN A 25 7.98 -11.22 1.82
C GLN A 25 7.81 -9.70 1.79
N SER A 26 8.40 -8.96 2.74
CA SER A 26 8.38 -7.50 2.75
C SER A 26 9.07 -6.91 1.52
N ARG A 27 10.25 -7.43 1.15
CA ARG A 27 10.97 -6.98 -0.05
C ARG A 27 10.24 -7.31 -1.36
N ALA A 28 9.58 -8.46 -1.44
CA ALA A 28 8.77 -8.82 -2.59
C ALA A 28 7.58 -7.86 -2.75
N LEU A 29 6.89 -7.53 -1.67
CA LEU A 29 5.80 -6.57 -1.66
C LEU A 29 6.27 -5.18 -2.11
N GLU A 30 7.38 -4.69 -1.56
CA GLU A 30 8.02 -3.43 -1.95
C GLU A 30 8.31 -3.38 -3.45
N HIS A 31 9.06 -4.38 -3.94
CA HIS A 31 9.44 -4.50 -5.35
C HIS A 31 8.22 -4.47 -6.26
N ASP A 32 7.21 -5.31 -5.98
CA ASP A 32 6.06 -5.48 -6.85
C ASP A 32 5.11 -4.27 -6.81
N MET A 33 4.92 -3.67 -5.64
CA MET A 33 4.15 -2.42 -5.50
C MET A 33 4.82 -1.28 -6.27
N LEU A 34 6.13 -1.06 -6.06
CA LEU A 34 6.86 0.01 -6.71
C LEU A 34 6.91 -0.18 -8.23
N ALA A 35 7.18 -1.40 -8.70
CA ALA A 35 7.21 -1.73 -10.12
C ALA A 35 5.84 -1.48 -10.79
N SER A 36 4.74 -1.89 -10.12
CA SER A 36 3.38 -1.70 -10.64
C SER A 36 3.01 -0.22 -10.74
N HIS A 37 3.31 0.59 -9.71
CA HIS A 37 3.13 2.04 -9.75
C HIS A 37 3.91 2.69 -10.90
N ASN A 38 5.18 2.35 -11.03
CA ASN A 38 6.05 2.93 -12.04
C ASN A 38 5.66 2.51 -13.46
N ALA A 39 5.10 1.31 -13.64
CA ALA A 39 4.53 0.90 -14.92
C ALA A 39 3.33 1.77 -15.33
N VAL A 40 2.44 2.12 -14.38
CA VAL A 40 1.31 3.03 -14.64
C VAL A 40 1.82 4.44 -14.95
N ARG A 41 2.79 4.95 -14.19
CA ARG A 41 3.39 6.28 -14.39
C ARG A 41 4.06 6.42 -15.74
N ALA A 42 4.76 5.38 -16.19
CA ALA A 42 5.40 5.36 -17.51
C ALA A 42 4.40 5.51 -18.67
N ARG A 43 3.16 5.00 -18.53
CA ARG A 43 2.10 5.12 -19.54
C ARG A 43 1.76 6.59 -19.86
N VAL A 44 1.99 7.50 -18.93
CA VAL A 44 1.69 8.95 -19.06
C VAL A 44 2.94 9.82 -19.04
N GLY A 45 4.13 9.22 -19.05
CA GLY A 45 5.40 9.93 -19.18
C GLY A 45 5.85 10.68 -17.92
N VAL A 46 5.34 10.36 -16.73
CA VAL A 46 5.81 10.99 -15.48
C VAL A 46 6.96 10.19 -14.85
N ALA A 47 7.83 10.88 -14.12
CA ALA A 47 9.01 10.30 -13.49
C ALA A 47 8.63 9.16 -12.52
N PRO A 48 9.44 8.10 -12.41
CA PRO A 48 9.19 7.01 -11.48
C PRO A 48 9.25 7.47 -10.03
N LEU A 49 8.50 6.78 -9.17
CA LEU A 49 8.56 6.90 -7.71
C LEU A 49 9.75 6.11 -7.17
N THR A 50 10.22 6.53 -5.99
CA THR A 50 11.13 5.75 -5.14
C THR A 50 10.38 5.19 -3.93
N TRP A 51 10.89 4.09 -3.36
CA TRP A 51 10.29 3.51 -2.17
C TRP A 51 10.72 4.26 -0.91
N SER A 52 9.82 4.33 0.08
CA SER A 52 10.04 4.99 1.35
C SER A 52 9.59 4.12 2.51
N ASP A 53 10.55 3.61 3.30
CA ASP A 53 10.26 2.83 4.51
C ASP A 53 9.47 3.63 5.56
N ARG A 54 9.69 4.94 5.62
CA ARG A 54 8.94 5.86 6.47
C ARG A 54 7.45 5.86 6.12
N LEU A 55 7.13 5.92 4.83
CA LEU A 55 5.74 5.86 4.35
C LEU A 55 5.16 4.44 4.51
N THR A 56 5.98 3.41 4.34
CA THR A 56 5.58 2.00 4.57
C THR A 56 5.18 1.77 6.02
N ALA A 57 5.97 2.22 6.98
CA ALA A 57 5.64 2.10 8.40
C ALA A 57 4.33 2.82 8.74
N ARG A 58 4.11 4.00 8.15
CA ARG A 58 2.86 4.75 8.31
C ARG A 58 1.66 4.03 7.67
N ALA A 59 1.85 3.45 6.49
CA ALA A 59 0.83 2.68 5.80
C ALA A 59 0.44 1.42 6.61
N GLN A 60 1.43 0.72 7.19
CA GLN A 60 1.18 -0.46 8.02
C GLN A 60 0.38 -0.12 9.28
N ASP A 61 0.77 0.93 10.01
CA ASP A 61 0.04 1.38 11.20
C ASP A 61 -1.43 1.73 10.88
N TRP A 62 -1.69 2.32 9.71
CA TRP A 62 -3.07 2.63 9.31
C TRP A 62 -3.83 1.40 8.84
N ALA A 63 -3.22 0.51 8.07
CA ALA A 63 -3.83 -0.74 7.65
C ALA A 63 -4.23 -1.61 8.85
N ASP A 64 -3.36 -1.74 9.85
CA ASP A 64 -3.64 -2.47 11.09
C ASP A 64 -4.79 -1.82 11.88
N THR A 65 -4.81 -0.49 11.94
CA THR A 65 -5.88 0.28 12.59
C THR A 65 -7.24 0.04 11.91
N LEU A 66 -7.29 0.10 10.58
CA LEU A 66 -8.51 -0.12 9.81
C LEU A 66 -9.02 -1.55 9.98
N LEU A 67 -8.12 -2.53 9.91
CA LEU A 67 -8.44 -3.94 10.11
C LEU A 67 -9.01 -4.20 11.51
N ALA A 68 -8.37 -3.69 12.55
CA ALA A 68 -8.80 -3.84 13.93
C ALA A 68 -10.18 -3.21 14.21
N ARG A 69 -10.45 -2.06 13.58
CA ARG A 69 -11.73 -1.32 13.73
C ARG A 69 -12.81 -1.81 12.79
N ARG A 70 -12.49 -2.64 11.80
CA ARG A 70 -13.39 -3.02 10.70
C ARG A 70 -14.02 -1.80 10.03
N LYS A 71 -13.19 -0.80 9.73
CA LYS A 71 -13.54 0.44 9.04
C LYS A 71 -12.67 0.63 7.82
N PHE A 72 -13.19 1.33 6.84
CA PHE A 72 -12.48 1.64 5.60
C PHE A 72 -12.58 3.14 5.34
N ASP A 73 -11.70 3.90 6.01
CA ASP A 73 -11.67 5.36 5.99
C ASP A 73 -10.25 5.86 5.74
N HIS A 74 -10.10 7.01 5.10
CA HIS A 74 -8.82 7.70 5.01
C HIS A 74 -8.32 8.15 6.39
N ARG A 75 -6.98 8.14 6.54
CA ARG A 75 -6.34 8.60 7.78
C ARG A 75 -6.62 10.10 7.97
N PRO A 76 -7.25 10.50 9.10
CA PRO A 76 -7.54 11.90 9.35
C PRO A 76 -6.25 12.70 9.56
N ASN A 77 -6.29 13.98 9.17
CA ASN A 77 -5.20 14.94 9.34
C ASN A 77 -3.84 14.47 8.74
N SER A 78 -3.90 13.72 7.63
CA SER A 78 -2.69 13.29 6.93
C SER A 78 -2.12 14.44 6.09
N HIS A 79 -0.78 14.60 6.12
CA HIS A 79 -0.03 15.47 5.22
C HIS A 79 0.46 14.73 3.97
N TYR A 80 0.15 13.45 3.82
CA TYR A 80 0.52 12.59 2.71
C TYR A 80 -0.69 12.26 1.88
N GLY A 81 -0.47 11.98 0.59
CA GLY A 81 -1.48 11.33 -0.22
C GLY A 81 -1.72 9.91 0.26
N GLU A 82 -2.88 9.36 -0.03
CA GLU A 82 -3.25 8.01 0.42
C GLU A 82 -4.18 7.34 -0.57
N ASN A 83 -3.87 6.08 -0.91
CA ASN A 83 -4.77 5.18 -1.60
C ASN A 83 -5.09 4.01 -0.70
N LEU A 84 -6.35 3.61 -0.69
CA LEU A 84 -6.86 2.46 0.06
C LEU A 84 -7.47 1.43 -0.89
N PHE A 85 -7.30 0.14 -0.56
CA PHE A 85 -7.98 -0.96 -1.23
C PHE A 85 -8.37 -2.02 -0.19
N GLU A 86 -9.56 -2.59 -0.35
CA GLU A 86 -10.09 -3.63 0.53
C GLU A 86 -10.58 -4.82 -0.31
N ILE A 87 -10.31 -6.04 0.16
CA ILE A 87 -10.87 -7.24 -0.42
C ILE A 87 -11.25 -8.24 0.68
N ALA A 88 -12.42 -8.84 0.57
CA ALA A 88 -12.94 -9.85 1.50
C ALA A 88 -13.12 -11.20 0.80
N GLY A 89 -12.80 -12.29 1.51
CA GLY A 89 -12.97 -13.66 1.03
C GLY A 89 -11.97 -14.11 -0.06
N ALA A 90 -11.01 -13.25 -0.40
CA ALA A 90 -9.95 -13.51 -1.38
C ALA A 90 -8.67 -12.77 -0.98
N SER A 91 -7.57 -13.03 -1.70
CA SER A 91 -6.33 -12.28 -1.58
C SER A 91 -6.01 -11.58 -2.89
N ALA A 92 -5.40 -10.38 -2.80
CA ALA A 92 -4.92 -9.65 -3.95
C ALA A 92 -3.39 -9.64 -4.00
N SER A 93 -2.83 -9.63 -5.22
CA SER A 93 -1.42 -9.31 -5.43
C SER A 93 -1.21 -7.79 -5.50
N PRO A 94 0.01 -7.28 -5.28
CA PRO A 94 0.36 -5.87 -5.48
C PRO A 94 -0.08 -5.33 -6.86
N ALA A 95 0.16 -6.10 -7.91
CA ALA A 95 -0.21 -5.71 -9.26
C ALA A 95 -1.74 -5.57 -9.44
N GLN A 96 -2.53 -6.47 -8.84
CA GLN A 96 -4.00 -6.39 -8.89
C GLN A 96 -4.53 -5.16 -8.16
N VAL A 97 -3.95 -4.83 -7.01
CA VAL A 97 -4.32 -3.62 -6.23
C VAL A 97 -4.04 -2.35 -7.05
N VAL A 98 -2.83 -2.23 -7.58
CA VAL A 98 -2.45 -1.05 -8.37
C VAL A 98 -3.26 -0.95 -9.66
N GLU A 99 -3.54 -2.08 -10.34
CA GLU A 99 -4.37 -2.07 -11.56
C GLU A 99 -5.83 -1.69 -11.26
N ALA A 100 -6.39 -2.10 -10.10
CA ALA A 100 -7.72 -1.66 -9.68
C ALA A 100 -7.79 -0.13 -9.55
N TRP A 101 -6.77 0.51 -8.95
CA TRP A 101 -6.66 1.96 -8.89
C TRP A 101 -6.41 2.59 -10.27
N ALA A 102 -5.54 1.99 -11.09
CA ALA A 102 -5.21 2.48 -12.42
C ALA A 102 -6.39 2.41 -13.40
N ALA A 103 -7.30 1.43 -13.22
CA ALA A 103 -8.51 1.29 -14.02
C ALA A 103 -9.46 2.50 -13.91
N GLU A 104 -9.33 3.30 -12.86
CA GLU A 104 -10.07 4.55 -12.70
C GLU A 104 -9.71 5.62 -13.75
N SER A 105 -8.59 5.43 -14.48
CA SER A 105 -8.20 6.28 -15.63
C SER A 105 -9.32 6.46 -16.66
N ARG A 106 -10.19 5.47 -16.83
CA ARG A 106 -11.38 5.55 -17.72
C ARG A 106 -12.40 6.60 -17.31
N ASN A 107 -12.38 7.00 -16.03
CA ASN A 107 -13.26 8.03 -15.47
C ASN A 107 -12.65 9.43 -15.52
N TYR A 108 -11.35 9.56 -15.81
CA TYR A 108 -10.64 10.83 -15.80
C TYR A 108 -10.47 11.38 -17.21
N ASP A 109 -11.00 12.58 -17.46
CA ASP A 109 -10.75 13.31 -18.69
C ASP A 109 -9.63 14.32 -18.46
N TYR A 110 -8.47 14.04 -19.04
CA TYR A 110 -7.27 14.87 -18.90
C TYR A 110 -7.46 16.29 -19.48
N LYS A 111 -8.22 16.44 -20.59
CA LYS A 111 -8.38 17.75 -21.25
C LYS A 111 -9.18 18.73 -20.39
N SER A 112 -10.28 18.23 -19.81
CA SER A 112 -11.16 19.03 -18.96
C SER A 112 -10.80 18.94 -17.48
N THR A 113 -9.88 18.08 -17.08
CA THR A 113 -9.57 17.74 -15.68
C THR A 113 -10.77 17.19 -14.91
N HIS A 114 -11.78 16.69 -15.64
CA HIS A 114 -13.03 16.23 -15.06
C HIS A 114 -12.99 14.74 -14.71
N CYS A 115 -13.52 14.41 -13.54
CA CYS A 115 -13.70 13.04 -13.08
C CYS A 115 -15.17 12.65 -13.13
N ARG A 116 -15.54 11.61 -13.91
CA ARG A 116 -16.92 11.12 -14.08
C ARG A 116 -17.30 10.03 -13.08
N GLY A 117 -16.73 10.06 -11.90
CA GLY A 117 -16.93 9.04 -10.88
C GLY A 117 -15.77 9.03 -9.92
N VAL A 118 -15.23 7.86 -9.59
CA VAL A 118 -14.00 7.74 -8.79
C VAL A 118 -12.79 7.73 -9.73
N CYS A 119 -11.82 8.61 -9.50
CA CYS A 119 -10.56 8.67 -10.23
C CYS A 119 -9.38 9.09 -9.34
N GLY A 120 -9.63 9.32 -8.05
CA GLY A 120 -8.65 9.84 -7.11
C GLY A 120 -7.46 8.90 -6.90
N HIS A 121 -7.67 7.60 -6.94
CA HIS A 121 -6.58 6.65 -6.80
C HIS A 121 -5.65 6.67 -8.01
N TYR A 122 -6.23 6.70 -9.22
CA TYR A 122 -5.45 6.83 -10.46
C TYR A 122 -4.66 8.14 -10.50
N THR A 123 -5.34 9.27 -10.24
CA THR A 123 -4.68 10.59 -10.31
C THR A 123 -3.58 10.75 -9.26
N GLN A 124 -3.71 10.12 -8.10
CA GLN A 124 -2.63 10.06 -7.11
C GLN A 124 -1.42 9.24 -7.61
N ILE A 125 -1.65 8.06 -8.22
CA ILE A 125 -0.54 7.26 -8.79
C ILE A 125 0.26 8.06 -9.80
N VAL A 126 -0.42 8.76 -10.71
CA VAL A 126 0.23 9.48 -11.83
C VAL A 126 0.53 10.94 -11.49
N TRP A 127 0.43 11.35 -10.22
CA TRP A 127 0.73 12.71 -9.81
C TRP A 127 2.21 13.05 -10.02
N GLY A 128 2.49 13.95 -10.96
CA GLY A 128 3.86 14.28 -11.37
C GLY A 128 4.72 14.87 -10.25
N GLY A 129 4.10 15.59 -9.31
CA GLY A 129 4.77 16.16 -8.15
C GLY A 129 5.16 15.15 -7.07
N THR A 130 4.51 13.97 -7.02
CA THR A 130 4.83 12.91 -6.05
C THR A 130 6.17 12.25 -6.38
N LYS A 131 6.99 12.00 -5.36
CA LYS A 131 8.34 11.45 -5.47
C LYS A 131 8.49 10.08 -4.81
N GLU A 132 7.81 9.88 -3.68
CA GLU A 132 7.95 8.70 -2.85
C GLU A 132 6.62 8.00 -2.65
N VAL A 133 6.67 6.68 -2.53
CA VAL A 133 5.55 5.83 -2.13
C VAL A 133 6.01 4.80 -1.10
N GLY A 134 5.14 4.48 -0.16
CA GLY A 134 5.30 3.35 0.75
C GLY A 134 3.96 2.70 1.01
N CYS A 135 3.90 1.38 0.87
CA CYS A 135 2.67 0.62 0.96
C CYS A 135 2.78 -0.51 1.98
N ALA A 136 1.65 -0.91 2.52
CA ALA A 136 1.54 -2.05 3.41
C ALA A 136 0.17 -2.72 3.29
N VAL A 137 0.05 -3.91 3.86
CA VAL A 137 -1.20 -4.66 3.91
C VAL A 137 -1.39 -5.31 5.26
N ALA A 138 -2.57 -5.14 5.85
CA ALA A 138 -3.02 -5.88 7.02
C ALA A 138 -4.00 -6.98 6.59
N ARG A 139 -3.86 -8.17 7.20
CA ARG A 139 -4.66 -9.35 6.88
C ARG A 139 -5.22 -9.98 8.14
N GLY A 140 -6.53 -10.27 8.14
CA GLY A 140 -7.17 -10.95 9.25
C GLY A 140 -8.67 -11.14 9.05
N GLY A 141 -9.23 -12.21 9.61
CA GLY A 141 -10.68 -12.47 9.54
C GLY A 141 -11.25 -12.57 8.13
N GLY A 142 -10.46 -13.03 7.15
CA GLY A 142 -10.86 -13.11 5.75
C GLY A 142 -10.86 -11.78 5.01
N LEU A 143 -10.25 -10.74 5.58
CA LEU A 143 -10.15 -9.39 5.03
C LEU A 143 -8.69 -9.01 4.79
N GLU A 144 -8.40 -8.35 3.68
CA GLU A 144 -7.15 -7.63 3.44
C GLU A 144 -7.44 -6.15 3.25
N ILE A 145 -6.66 -5.31 3.96
CA ILE A 145 -6.67 -3.86 3.80
C ILE A 145 -5.29 -3.39 3.37
N TRP A 146 -5.24 -2.80 2.21
CA TRP A 146 -4.06 -2.25 1.59
C TRP A 146 -4.05 -0.74 1.71
N VAL A 147 -2.92 -0.18 2.12
CA VAL A 147 -2.70 1.25 2.25
C VAL A 147 -1.42 1.62 1.53
N CYS A 148 -1.47 2.65 0.68
CA CYS A 148 -0.28 3.31 0.15
C CYS A 148 -0.29 4.78 0.53
N ASN A 149 0.84 5.29 1.06
CA ASN A 149 1.03 6.71 1.30
C ASN A 149 2.02 7.29 0.28
N TYR A 150 1.81 8.58 -0.09
CA TYR A 150 2.55 9.27 -1.14
C TYR A 150 3.10 10.61 -0.65
N ASP A 151 4.34 10.93 -1.03
CA ASP A 151 5.00 12.18 -0.65
C ASP A 151 5.75 12.79 -1.86
N PRO A 152 5.53 14.08 -2.15
CA PRO A 152 4.43 14.94 -1.71
C PRO A 152 3.05 14.40 -2.11
N PRO A 153 1.97 14.82 -1.41
CA PRO A 153 0.61 14.43 -1.76
C PRO A 153 0.21 14.96 -3.13
N GLY A 154 -0.64 14.20 -3.81
CA GLY A 154 -1.30 14.62 -5.04
C GLY A 154 -2.71 15.13 -4.83
N ASN A 155 -3.48 15.15 -5.90
CA ASN A 155 -4.90 15.45 -5.93
C ASN A 155 -5.27 16.86 -5.42
N TRP A 156 -4.40 17.83 -5.68
CA TRP A 156 -4.69 19.23 -5.36
C TRP A 156 -5.79 19.78 -6.26
N ALA A 157 -6.82 20.38 -5.65
CA ALA A 157 -7.93 20.96 -6.38
C ALA A 157 -7.46 21.99 -7.42
N GLY A 158 -7.97 21.89 -8.65
CA GLY A 158 -7.62 22.78 -9.75
C GLY A 158 -6.27 22.49 -10.42
N GLN A 159 -5.53 21.47 -9.98
CA GLN A 159 -4.28 21.06 -10.61
C GLN A 159 -4.45 19.78 -11.43
N ARG A 160 -3.60 19.64 -12.46
CA ARG A 160 -3.51 18.42 -13.25
C ARG A 160 -2.53 17.45 -12.62
N PRO A 161 -2.78 16.13 -12.73
CA PRO A 161 -1.85 15.13 -12.21
C PRO A 161 -0.53 15.08 -12.99
N TYR A 162 -0.54 15.39 -14.30
CA TYR A 162 0.64 15.40 -15.19
C TYR A 162 0.44 16.30 -16.41
#